data_50f50671923fa94095d68ba854944e8d
#
_entry.id   50f50671923fa94095d68ba854944e8d
#
_cell.length_a   1.000
_cell.length_b   1.000
_cell.length_c   1.000
_cell.angle_alpha   90.00
_cell.angle_beta   90.00
_cell.angle_gamma   90.00
#
_symmetry.space_group_name_H-M   'P 1'
#
loop_
_entity.id
_entity.type
_entity.pdbx_description
1 polymer ?
#
loop_
_entity_poly.entity_id
_entity_poly.type
_entity_poly.pdbx_seq_one_letter_code
_entity_poly.pdbx_strand_id
1 'polypeptide(L)'
;MAAPPAVAEPLRIATFNTELSRAGPGLLLRDIAKGADPQVTAVTRLLADVAADIIVLQGVDYDLGGTTLGALADRLGEAGPSYPYRFALPPNAGRPTGLDMDGDGKTGGARDGQGYGRFFGAGAMAILSRYPARHTDVQDYSDFLWRDLPDALLPQTANGPFPSAAAQEVQRLASHGAWVVPLDIPDQAPLTLLTFYATPPVFDGPEDRNGKRNHDEILFWDHYLAGTFGPPPTDRFILLGDANLDPAKGEGLRAAIQTLLDHPALQDPLAGQPTVTFDGLGDMRVDYLLPSTDWRVVATGVARDPAASRHGVVWVDLDR
;
A
#
# COMPACT_ATOMS: atom_id res chain seq x y z
N MET A 1 -26.13 9.55 -41.09
CA MET A 1 -26.04 9.98 -39.68
C MET A 1 -24.84 9.24 -39.08
N ALA A 2 -23.81 9.94 -38.66
CA ALA A 2 -22.70 9.32 -37.94
C ALA A 2 -23.19 8.95 -36.54
N ALA A 3 -22.87 7.73 -36.07
CA ALA A 3 -23.12 7.36 -34.70
C ALA A 3 -22.39 8.34 -33.76
N PRO A 4 -23.00 8.75 -32.64
CA PRO A 4 -22.29 9.55 -31.67
C PRO A 4 -21.01 8.82 -31.22
N PRO A 5 -19.90 9.51 -30.96
CA PRO A 5 -18.70 8.88 -30.46
C PRO A 5 -19.06 8.12 -29.17
N ALA A 6 -18.64 6.86 -29.09
CA ALA A 6 -18.81 6.08 -27.86
C ALA A 6 -18.03 6.84 -26.75
N VAL A 7 -18.74 7.25 -25.70
CA VAL A 7 -18.08 7.80 -24.51
C VAL A 7 -17.24 6.66 -23.93
N ALA A 8 -15.94 6.87 -23.81
CA ALA A 8 -15.06 5.88 -23.21
C ALA A 8 -15.53 5.60 -21.76
N GLU A 9 -15.60 4.33 -21.37
CA GLU A 9 -15.94 4.00 -19.99
C GLU A 9 -14.87 4.58 -19.05
N PRO A 10 -15.26 5.09 -17.87
CA PRO A 10 -14.31 5.58 -16.88
C PRO A 10 -13.28 4.47 -16.50
N LEU A 11 -12.09 4.89 -16.13
CA LEU A 11 -11.06 4.01 -15.60
C LEU A 11 -11.27 3.86 -14.09
N ARG A 12 -11.65 2.67 -13.63
CA ARG A 12 -11.79 2.39 -12.20
C ARG A 12 -10.49 1.89 -11.59
N ILE A 13 -10.04 2.58 -10.55
CA ILE A 13 -8.83 2.24 -9.79
C ILE A 13 -9.21 2.03 -8.34
N ALA A 14 -8.60 1.03 -7.70
CA ALA A 14 -8.88 0.69 -6.31
C ALA A 14 -7.62 0.41 -5.51
N THR A 15 -7.68 0.62 -4.18
CA THR A 15 -6.72 0.10 -3.21
C THR A 15 -7.45 -0.67 -2.12
N PHE A 16 -6.84 -1.74 -1.60
CA PHE A 16 -7.45 -2.59 -0.60
C PHE A 16 -6.43 -3.33 0.28
N ASN A 17 -6.46 -3.06 1.56
CA ASN A 17 -5.77 -3.92 2.53
C ASN A 17 -6.65 -5.15 2.80
N THR A 18 -6.23 -6.28 2.25
CA THR A 18 -7.00 -7.53 2.27
C THR A 18 -6.92 -8.28 3.60
N GLU A 19 -5.91 -7.99 4.43
CA GLU A 19 -5.61 -8.76 5.64
C GLU A 19 -5.48 -10.28 5.40
N LEU A 20 -5.08 -10.68 4.17
CA LEU A 20 -4.95 -12.09 3.80
C LEU A 20 -3.66 -12.75 4.27
N SER A 21 -2.76 -12.02 4.95
CA SER A 21 -1.53 -12.64 5.46
C SER A 21 -1.81 -13.78 6.43
N ARG A 22 -1.02 -14.84 6.32
CA ARG A 22 -1.13 -16.04 7.15
C ARG A 22 0.04 -16.16 8.13
N ALA A 23 -0.04 -17.14 9.04
CA ALA A 23 0.97 -17.36 10.09
C ALA A 23 2.31 -17.91 9.56
N GLY A 24 2.40 -18.32 8.30
CA GLY A 24 3.60 -18.87 7.69
C GLY A 24 3.55 -18.91 6.18
N PRO A 25 4.71 -19.10 5.53
CA PRO A 25 4.82 -19.07 4.08
C PRO A 25 4.01 -20.17 3.40
N GLY A 26 3.39 -19.86 2.27
CA GLY A 26 2.59 -20.81 1.47
C GLY A 26 1.22 -21.17 2.05
N LEU A 27 0.88 -20.72 3.26
CA LEU A 27 -0.43 -21.01 3.85
C LEU A 27 -1.55 -20.27 3.12
N LEU A 28 -1.33 -19.04 2.68
CA LEU A 28 -2.31 -18.31 1.87
C LEU A 28 -2.54 -19.02 0.53
N LEU A 29 -1.48 -19.42 -0.17
CA LEU A 29 -1.59 -20.19 -1.42
C LEU A 29 -2.40 -21.47 -1.22
N ARG A 30 -2.12 -22.21 -0.14
CA ARG A 30 -2.88 -23.42 0.21
C ARG A 30 -4.37 -23.12 0.40
N ASP A 31 -4.70 -22.04 1.09
CA ASP A 31 -6.09 -21.68 1.40
C ASP A 31 -6.85 -21.21 0.13
N ILE A 32 -6.18 -20.48 -0.75
CA ILE A 32 -6.70 -20.11 -2.08
C ILE A 32 -6.96 -21.39 -2.91
N ALA A 33 -5.96 -22.28 -3.00
CA ALA A 33 -6.05 -23.49 -3.81
C ALA A 33 -7.14 -24.46 -3.34
N LYS A 34 -7.41 -24.52 -2.03
CA LYS A 34 -8.52 -25.32 -1.47
C LYS A 34 -9.91 -24.76 -1.83
N GLY A 35 -10.01 -23.46 -2.11
CA GLY A 35 -11.25 -22.80 -2.52
C GLY A 35 -12.35 -22.76 -1.46
N ALA A 36 -12.04 -23.09 -0.19
CA ALA A 36 -13.01 -23.19 0.90
C ALA A 36 -12.77 -22.19 2.04
N ASP A 37 -11.72 -21.38 1.94
CA ASP A 37 -11.44 -20.36 2.95
C ASP A 37 -12.47 -19.23 2.85
N PRO A 38 -13.20 -18.92 3.94
CA PRO A 38 -14.30 -17.95 3.90
C PRO A 38 -13.79 -16.51 3.67
N GLN A 39 -12.61 -16.15 4.18
CA GLN A 39 -12.04 -14.83 3.98
C GLN A 39 -11.59 -14.65 2.52
N VAL A 40 -10.88 -15.61 1.95
CA VAL A 40 -10.50 -15.58 0.52
C VAL A 40 -11.74 -15.46 -0.36
N THR A 41 -12.80 -16.21 -0.05
CA THR A 41 -14.07 -16.14 -0.78
C THR A 41 -14.74 -14.76 -0.68
N ALA A 42 -14.75 -14.17 0.51
CA ALA A 42 -15.31 -12.84 0.71
C ALA A 42 -14.48 -11.75 0.00
N VAL A 43 -13.14 -11.82 0.08
CA VAL A 43 -12.23 -10.90 -0.62
C VAL A 43 -12.44 -10.97 -2.13
N THR A 44 -12.48 -12.18 -2.71
CA THR A 44 -12.66 -12.33 -4.17
C THR A 44 -14.02 -11.83 -4.64
N ARG A 45 -15.09 -12.09 -3.87
CA ARG A 45 -16.42 -11.56 -4.19
C ARG A 45 -16.44 -10.03 -4.13
N LEU A 46 -15.92 -9.44 -3.04
CA LEU A 46 -15.90 -7.98 -2.85
C LEU A 46 -15.13 -7.29 -3.98
N LEU A 47 -13.97 -7.82 -4.37
CA LEU A 47 -13.18 -7.29 -5.49
C LEU A 47 -13.89 -7.50 -6.85
N ALA A 48 -14.60 -8.60 -7.03
CA ALA A 48 -15.39 -8.83 -8.24
C ALA A 48 -16.57 -7.85 -8.35
N ASP A 49 -17.23 -7.55 -7.24
CA ASP A 49 -18.35 -6.59 -7.19
C ASP A 49 -17.86 -5.15 -7.51
N VAL A 50 -16.68 -4.77 -7.03
CA VAL A 50 -16.06 -3.46 -7.35
C VAL A 50 -15.59 -3.41 -8.80
N ALA A 51 -15.12 -4.53 -9.35
CA ALA A 51 -14.70 -4.71 -10.75
C ALA A 51 -13.74 -3.62 -11.27
N ALA A 52 -12.76 -3.20 -10.46
CA ALA A 52 -11.80 -2.17 -10.85
C ALA A 52 -10.89 -2.64 -12.00
N ASP A 53 -10.41 -1.71 -12.82
CA ASP A 53 -9.45 -1.99 -13.90
C ASP A 53 -8.04 -2.23 -13.36
N ILE A 54 -7.70 -1.56 -12.25
CA ILE A 54 -6.42 -1.63 -11.56
C ILE A 54 -6.69 -1.70 -10.06
N ILE A 55 -6.05 -2.64 -9.36
CA ILE A 55 -6.17 -2.81 -7.91
C ILE A 55 -4.78 -2.87 -7.30
N VAL A 56 -4.51 -1.99 -6.34
CA VAL A 56 -3.35 -2.08 -5.45
C VAL A 56 -3.77 -2.78 -4.17
N LEU A 57 -3.18 -3.93 -3.89
CA LEU A 57 -3.48 -4.76 -2.74
C LEU A 57 -2.39 -4.59 -1.67
N GLN A 58 -2.80 -4.55 -0.41
CA GLN A 58 -1.94 -4.70 0.76
C GLN A 58 -2.38 -5.95 1.54
N GLY A 59 -1.49 -6.48 2.38
CA GLY A 59 -1.79 -7.62 3.24
C GLY A 59 -1.84 -8.96 2.51
N VAL A 60 -1.23 -9.10 1.33
CA VAL A 60 -1.13 -10.37 0.57
C VAL A 60 0.25 -10.96 0.77
N ASP A 61 0.34 -12.25 1.10
CA ASP A 61 1.64 -12.91 1.24
C ASP A 61 2.35 -13.03 -0.11
N TYR A 62 3.62 -12.61 -0.12
CA TYR A 62 4.50 -12.67 -1.29
C TYR A 62 5.23 -14.01 -1.36
N ASP A 63 5.38 -14.55 -2.55
CA ASP A 63 6.32 -15.61 -2.89
C ASP A 63 7.12 -15.25 -4.15
N LEU A 64 8.37 -15.73 -4.21
CA LEU A 64 9.32 -15.38 -5.28
C LEU A 64 8.81 -15.72 -6.69
N GLY A 65 7.97 -16.76 -6.80
CA GLY A 65 7.39 -17.19 -8.08
C GLY A 65 6.08 -16.45 -8.44
N GLY A 66 5.54 -15.59 -7.55
CA GLY A 66 4.26 -14.93 -7.75
C GLY A 66 3.06 -15.89 -7.79
N THR A 67 3.24 -17.11 -7.28
CA THR A 67 2.22 -18.17 -7.36
C THR A 67 0.98 -17.85 -6.54
N THR A 68 1.18 -17.26 -5.36
CA THR A 68 0.07 -16.83 -4.48
C THR A 68 -0.78 -15.74 -5.17
N LEU A 69 -0.13 -14.71 -5.70
CA LEU A 69 -0.81 -13.64 -6.43
C LEU A 69 -1.48 -14.17 -7.70
N GLY A 70 -0.83 -15.11 -8.39
CA GLY A 70 -1.41 -15.81 -9.55
C GLY A 70 -2.70 -16.54 -9.20
N ALA A 71 -2.67 -17.35 -8.17
CA ALA A 71 -3.83 -18.10 -7.71
C ALA A 71 -4.98 -17.17 -7.27
N LEU A 72 -4.67 -16.05 -6.61
CA LEU A 72 -5.68 -15.05 -6.24
C LEU A 72 -6.32 -14.40 -7.48
N ALA A 73 -5.50 -14.03 -8.48
CA ALA A 73 -5.98 -13.44 -9.72
C ALA A 73 -6.85 -14.43 -10.53
N ASP A 74 -6.49 -15.71 -10.55
CA ASP A 74 -7.24 -16.76 -11.23
C ASP A 74 -8.63 -16.96 -10.55
N ARG A 75 -8.68 -16.95 -9.20
CA ARG A 75 -9.96 -16.99 -8.45
C ARG A 75 -10.85 -15.77 -8.71
N LEU A 76 -10.24 -14.58 -8.88
CA LEU A 76 -10.99 -13.39 -9.29
C LEU A 76 -11.54 -13.54 -10.71
N GLY A 77 -10.78 -14.13 -11.64
CA GLY A 77 -11.23 -14.42 -13.00
C GLY A 77 -12.42 -15.38 -13.05
N GLU A 78 -12.53 -16.34 -12.14
CA GLU A 78 -13.71 -17.20 -11.98
C GLU A 78 -14.96 -16.43 -11.52
N ALA A 79 -14.77 -15.33 -10.75
CA ALA A 79 -15.85 -14.49 -10.24
C ALA A 79 -16.29 -13.37 -11.21
N GLY A 80 -15.49 -13.08 -12.25
CA GLY A 80 -15.82 -12.09 -13.28
C GLY A 80 -14.64 -11.31 -13.84
N PRO A 81 -14.01 -10.38 -13.11
CA PRO A 81 -12.96 -9.54 -13.65
C PRO A 81 -11.65 -10.31 -13.83
N SER A 82 -11.03 -10.19 -15.01
CA SER A 82 -9.74 -10.81 -15.32
C SER A 82 -8.61 -9.79 -15.22
N TYR A 83 -7.50 -10.20 -14.56
CA TYR A 83 -6.30 -9.40 -14.40
C TYR A 83 -5.10 -10.13 -15.01
N PRO A 84 -4.86 -9.96 -16.33
CA PRO A 84 -3.77 -10.64 -17.02
C PRO A 84 -2.39 -10.15 -16.55
N TYR A 85 -2.31 -8.93 -16.01
CA TYR A 85 -1.05 -8.36 -15.55
C TYR A 85 -1.01 -8.31 -14.03
N ARG A 86 0.04 -8.85 -13.48
CA ARG A 86 0.30 -8.99 -12.04
C ARG A 86 1.68 -8.43 -11.75
N PHE A 87 1.78 -7.60 -10.72
CA PHE A 87 3.04 -6.99 -10.34
C PHE A 87 3.21 -7.04 -8.83
N ALA A 88 4.36 -7.49 -8.37
CA ALA A 88 4.81 -7.43 -6.98
C ALA A 88 6.33 -7.46 -6.94
N LEU A 89 6.91 -6.74 -5.99
CA LEU A 89 8.34 -6.76 -5.70
C LEU A 89 8.60 -7.39 -4.32
N PRO A 90 9.81 -7.91 -4.06
CA PRO A 90 10.18 -8.47 -2.77
C PRO A 90 10.01 -7.44 -1.65
N PRO A 91 9.17 -7.69 -0.62
CA PRO A 91 8.88 -6.71 0.41
C PRO A 91 10.00 -6.61 1.47
N ASN A 92 9.90 -5.58 2.30
CA ASN A 92 10.69 -5.46 3.51
C ASN A 92 10.11 -6.26 4.69
N ALA A 93 8.82 -6.55 4.67
CA ALA A 93 8.17 -7.33 5.71
C ALA A 93 8.80 -8.72 5.89
N GLY A 94 9.28 -9.00 7.10
CA GLY A 94 9.98 -10.23 7.45
C GLY A 94 11.37 -10.39 6.82
N ARG A 95 11.93 -9.37 6.16
CA ARG A 95 13.30 -9.39 5.63
C ARG A 95 14.30 -9.27 6.78
N PRO A 96 15.12 -10.29 7.05
CA PRO A 96 16.01 -10.30 8.22
C PRO A 96 17.09 -9.23 8.11
N THR A 97 17.41 -8.56 9.23
CA THR A 97 18.52 -7.61 9.34
C THR A 97 19.76 -8.22 9.97
N GLY A 98 19.59 -9.26 10.78
CA GLY A 98 20.64 -9.83 11.62
C GLY A 98 20.92 -9.01 12.89
N LEU A 99 20.16 -7.95 13.15
CA LEU A 99 20.28 -7.05 14.30
C LEU A 99 19.03 -7.12 15.17
N ASP A 100 19.17 -6.74 16.44
CA ASP A 100 18.06 -6.40 17.32
C ASP A 100 17.47 -5.05 16.85
N MET A 101 16.28 -5.12 16.26
CA MET A 101 15.62 -3.95 15.68
C MET A 101 14.49 -3.40 16.57
N ASP A 102 14.18 -4.03 17.69
CA ASP A 102 13.16 -3.55 18.63
C ASP A 102 13.67 -3.32 20.07
N GLY A 103 14.96 -3.61 20.30
CA GLY A 103 15.63 -3.32 21.57
C GLY A 103 15.31 -4.33 22.67
N ASP A 104 14.84 -5.54 22.35
CA ASP A 104 14.53 -6.58 23.33
C ASP A 104 15.74 -7.44 23.75
N GLY A 105 16.90 -7.18 23.15
CA GLY A 105 18.17 -7.89 23.41
C GLY A 105 18.31 -9.19 22.65
N LYS A 106 17.43 -9.51 21.71
CA LYS A 106 17.47 -10.72 20.87
C LYS A 106 17.55 -10.35 19.39
N THR A 107 17.76 -11.34 18.55
CA THR A 107 17.78 -11.18 17.09
C THR A 107 17.01 -12.30 16.42
N GLY A 108 16.43 -12.03 15.24
CA GLY A 108 15.72 -13.03 14.45
C GLY A 108 14.25 -13.19 14.80
N GLY A 109 13.70 -12.31 15.63
CA GLY A 109 12.26 -12.19 15.85
C GLY A 109 11.54 -11.51 14.68
N ALA A 110 10.21 -11.53 14.70
CA ALA A 110 9.38 -10.88 13.66
C ALA A 110 9.58 -9.34 13.59
N ARG A 111 10.02 -8.73 14.69
CA ARG A 111 10.31 -7.28 14.80
C ARG A 111 11.72 -6.90 14.38
N ASP A 112 12.61 -7.90 14.18
CA ASP A 112 14.00 -7.71 13.77
C ASP A 112 14.18 -7.65 12.24
N GLY A 113 13.10 -7.74 11.51
CA GLY A 113 13.09 -7.51 10.06
C GLY A 113 13.16 -6.04 9.70
N GLN A 114 13.42 -5.77 8.44
CA GLN A 114 13.32 -4.42 7.86
C GLN A 114 11.89 -3.85 8.03
N GLY A 115 10.87 -4.70 7.92
CA GLY A 115 9.49 -4.49 8.32
C GLY A 115 9.00 -5.68 9.14
N TYR A 116 7.98 -5.47 9.97
CA TYR A 116 7.41 -6.55 10.76
C TYR A 116 6.90 -7.69 9.87
N GLY A 117 7.29 -8.92 10.20
CA GLY A 117 6.80 -10.09 9.50
C GLY A 117 7.34 -11.38 10.12
N ARG A 118 6.46 -12.38 10.28
CA ARG A 118 6.83 -13.69 10.83
C ARG A 118 7.70 -14.51 9.88
N PHE A 119 7.71 -14.15 8.62
CA PHE A 119 8.54 -14.73 7.55
C PHE A 119 8.73 -13.68 6.47
N PHE A 120 9.75 -13.82 5.65
CA PHE A 120 9.98 -12.97 4.49
C PHE A 120 8.82 -13.10 3.49
N GLY A 121 8.15 -11.98 3.24
CA GLY A 121 6.99 -11.92 2.35
C GLY A 121 5.64 -11.85 3.06
N ALA A 122 5.60 -11.81 4.39
CA ALA A 122 4.34 -11.69 5.13
C ALA A 122 3.64 -10.35 4.82
N GLY A 123 2.38 -10.39 4.40
CA GLY A 123 1.53 -9.19 4.27
C GLY A 123 2.06 -8.12 3.30
N ALA A 124 2.62 -8.52 2.18
CA ALA A 124 3.19 -7.63 1.18
C ALA A 124 2.15 -6.83 0.39
N MET A 125 2.65 -5.99 -0.53
CA MET A 125 1.85 -5.31 -1.55
C MET A 125 1.86 -6.07 -2.87
N ALA A 126 0.79 -5.88 -3.67
CA ALA A 126 0.71 -6.39 -5.03
C ALA A 126 -0.20 -5.50 -5.90
N ILE A 127 -0.05 -5.58 -7.22
CA ILE A 127 -0.92 -4.90 -8.18
C ILE A 127 -1.54 -5.94 -9.10
N LEU A 128 -2.86 -5.90 -9.24
CA LEU A 128 -3.61 -6.59 -10.26
C LEU A 128 -4.10 -5.56 -11.28
N SER A 129 -3.87 -5.79 -12.57
CA SER A 129 -4.18 -4.82 -13.60
C SER A 129 -4.66 -5.45 -14.89
N ARG A 130 -5.57 -4.76 -15.59
CA ARG A 130 -5.92 -5.04 -16.99
C ARG A 130 -4.87 -4.53 -17.98
N TYR A 131 -3.92 -3.72 -17.49
CA TYR A 131 -2.91 -3.01 -18.29
C TYR A 131 -1.50 -3.41 -17.86
N PRO A 132 -0.55 -3.53 -18.81
CA PRO A 132 0.83 -3.91 -18.49
C PRO A 132 1.58 -2.80 -17.75
N ALA A 133 2.42 -3.20 -16.81
CA ALA A 133 3.40 -2.31 -16.20
C ALA A 133 4.60 -2.12 -17.13
N ARG A 134 5.13 -0.90 -17.19
CA ARG A 134 6.41 -0.58 -17.85
C ARG A 134 7.57 -0.97 -16.94
N HIS A 135 7.92 -2.24 -16.91
CA HIS A 135 8.93 -2.78 -15.98
C HIS A 135 10.27 -2.04 -16.00
N THR A 136 10.69 -1.48 -17.13
CA THR A 136 11.93 -0.72 -17.28
C THR A 136 11.88 0.66 -16.61
N ASP A 137 10.68 1.19 -16.38
CA ASP A 137 10.44 2.53 -15.87
C ASP A 137 9.98 2.51 -14.40
N VAL A 138 9.86 1.31 -13.82
CA VAL A 138 9.51 1.15 -12.40
C VAL A 138 10.65 1.68 -11.53
N GLN A 139 10.29 2.49 -10.53
CA GLN A 139 11.20 2.91 -9.47
C GLN A 139 10.81 2.21 -8.17
N ASP A 140 11.76 1.53 -7.57
CA ASP A 140 11.59 0.83 -6.30
C ASP A 140 12.40 1.53 -5.20
N TYR A 141 11.71 2.18 -4.29
CA TYR A 141 12.29 2.84 -3.14
C TYR A 141 12.23 1.99 -1.87
N SER A 142 11.92 0.70 -1.99
CA SER A 142 11.86 -0.20 -0.83
C SER A 142 13.21 -0.31 -0.10
N ASP A 143 14.33 -0.09 -0.81
CA ASP A 143 15.70 -0.14 -0.26
C ASP A 143 16.17 1.20 0.31
N PHE A 144 15.38 2.28 0.20
CA PHE A 144 15.72 3.60 0.70
C PHE A 144 15.90 3.56 2.22
N LEU A 145 17.03 4.08 2.72
CA LEU A 145 17.32 4.06 4.16
C LEU A 145 16.57 5.18 4.88
N TRP A 146 16.00 4.87 6.03
CA TRP A 146 15.25 5.84 6.82
C TRP A 146 16.08 7.09 7.15
N ARG A 147 17.35 6.92 7.53
CA ARG A 147 18.27 8.00 7.85
C ARG A 147 18.58 8.95 6.69
N ASP A 148 18.32 8.54 5.45
CA ASP A 148 18.60 9.33 4.24
C ASP A 148 17.41 10.22 3.85
N LEU A 149 16.26 10.07 4.55
CA LEU A 149 15.14 10.99 4.37
C LEU A 149 15.49 12.36 4.95
N PRO A 150 15.27 13.47 4.24
CA PRO A 150 15.41 14.80 4.82
C PRO A 150 14.57 14.95 6.09
N ASP A 151 15.16 15.49 7.15
CA ASP A 151 14.51 15.70 8.45
C ASP A 151 13.92 14.43 9.10
N ALA A 152 14.50 13.25 8.81
CA ALA A 152 14.07 11.96 9.34
C ALA A 152 13.90 11.96 10.87
N LEU A 153 12.76 11.49 11.34
CA LEU A 153 12.44 11.38 12.77
C LEU A 153 13.01 10.10 13.39
N LEU A 154 14.31 9.87 13.27
CA LEU A 154 14.94 8.69 13.83
C LEU A 154 14.72 8.59 15.35
N PRO A 155 14.25 7.43 15.87
CA PRO A 155 13.94 7.30 17.29
C PRO A 155 15.16 7.43 18.17
N GLN A 156 14.99 8.12 19.30
CA GLN A 156 16.04 8.40 20.29
C GLN A 156 15.51 8.07 21.68
N THR A 157 16.41 7.65 22.56
CA THR A 157 16.16 7.50 23.99
C THR A 157 17.19 8.32 24.79
N ALA A 158 17.07 8.35 26.10
CA ALA A 158 18.08 8.97 26.97
C ALA A 158 19.48 8.33 26.81
N ASN A 159 19.54 7.10 26.29
CA ASN A 159 20.78 6.36 26.07
C ASN A 159 21.35 6.49 24.64
N GLY A 160 20.73 7.32 23.81
CA GLY A 160 21.13 7.54 22.41
C GLY A 160 20.16 6.93 21.40
N PRO A 161 20.64 6.63 20.16
CA PRO A 161 19.84 6.07 19.09
C PRO A 161 19.11 4.79 19.48
N PHE A 162 17.81 4.69 19.15
CA PHE A 162 17.02 3.49 19.40
C PHE A 162 16.75 2.72 18.10
N PRO A 163 16.82 1.37 18.09
CA PRO A 163 17.30 0.51 19.19
C PRO A 163 18.81 0.58 19.36
N SER A 164 19.56 0.97 18.32
CA SER A 164 20.99 1.21 18.33
C SER A 164 21.42 2.05 17.12
N ALA A 165 22.61 2.64 17.14
CA ALA A 165 23.18 3.31 15.98
C ALA A 165 23.35 2.33 14.79
N ALA A 166 23.81 1.10 15.05
CA ALA A 166 23.97 0.08 14.02
C ALA A 166 22.64 -0.30 13.35
N ALA A 167 21.54 -0.36 14.10
CA ALA A 167 20.21 -0.61 13.56
C ALA A 167 19.75 0.54 12.66
N GLN A 168 19.95 1.80 13.09
CA GLN A 168 19.58 2.97 12.27
C GLN A 168 20.39 3.08 10.96
N GLU A 169 21.65 2.61 10.98
CA GLU A 169 22.49 2.56 9.77
C GLU A 169 21.91 1.69 8.64
N VAL A 170 21.13 0.66 8.96
CA VAL A 170 20.63 -0.33 7.99
C VAL A 170 19.10 -0.30 7.84
N GLN A 171 18.39 0.44 8.70
CA GLN A 171 16.94 0.48 8.68
C GLN A 171 16.44 1.13 7.41
N ARG A 172 15.70 0.38 6.60
CA ARG A 172 14.96 0.91 5.47
C ARG A 172 13.75 1.71 5.95
N LEU A 173 13.38 2.75 5.21
CA LEU A 173 12.22 3.56 5.53
C LEU A 173 10.93 2.75 5.34
N ALA A 174 10.69 2.25 4.14
CA ALA A 174 9.49 1.49 3.84
C ALA A 174 9.42 0.18 4.64
N SER A 175 8.34 -0.02 5.39
CA SER A 175 8.11 -1.26 6.15
C SER A 175 7.71 -2.43 5.26
N HIS A 176 7.06 -2.16 4.13
CA HIS A 176 6.65 -3.15 3.12
C HIS A 176 7.29 -2.85 1.77
N GLY A 177 6.98 -1.70 1.20
CA GLY A 177 7.52 -1.23 -0.07
C GLY A 177 7.03 0.18 -0.39
N ALA A 178 7.73 0.85 -1.31
CA ALA A 178 7.36 2.15 -1.86
C ALA A 178 7.70 2.13 -3.35
N TRP A 179 6.68 2.12 -4.22
CA TRP A 179 6.89 1.88 -5.65
C TRP A 179 6.25 2.97 -6.51
N VAL A 180 6.96 3.31 -7.58
CA VAL A 180 6.44 4.12 -8.69
C VAL A 180 6.30 3.19 -9.88
N VAL A 181 5.07 2.93 -10.30
CA VAL A 181 4.76 1.92 -11.32
C VAL A 181 3.96 2.54 -12.45
N PRO A 182 4.60 2.89 -13.58
CA PRO A 182 3.91 3.32 -14.78
C PRO A 182 3.19 2.14 -15.46
N LEU A 183 1.94 2.37 -15.88
CA LEU A 183 1.10 1.42 -16.62
C LEU A 183 0.78 1.96 -18.01
N ASP A 184 0.81 1.09 -19.02
CA ASP A 184 0.42 1.42 -20.39
C ASP A 184 -1.09 1.31 -20.57
N ILE A 185 -1.78 2.45 -20.59
CA ILE A 185 -3.20 2.50 -20.91
C ILE A 185 -3.35 2.69 -22.45
N PRO A 186 -4.09 1.80 -23.15
CA PRO A 186 -4.26 1.90 -24.60
C PRO A 186 -4.77 3.27 -25.03
N ASP A 187 -4.16 3.80 -26.09
CA ASP A 187 -4.51 5.09 -26.72
C ASP A 187 -4.41 6.33 -25.80
N GLN A 188 -3.66 6.22 -24.70
CA GLN A 188 -3.46 7.29 -23.71
C GLN A 188 -2.00 7.40 -23.29
N ALA A 189 -1.65 8.52 -22.64
CA ALA A 189 -0.40 8.61 -21.89
C ALA A 189 -0.40 7.60 -20.73
N PRO A 190 0.78 7.14 -20.29
CA PRO A 190 0.88 6.22 -19.15
C PRO A 190 0.20 6.77 -17.90
N LEU A 191 -0.38 5.88 -17.11
CA LEU A 191 -0.81 6.17 -15.76
C LEU A 191 0.28 5.73 -14.79
N THR A 192 0.71 6.60 -13.89
CA THR A 192 1.72 6.26 -12.88
C THR A 192 1.08 6.03 -11.50
N LEU A 193 1.27 4.84 -10.95
CA LEU A 193 0.88 4.53 -9.59
C LEU A 193 2.04 4.86 -8.64
N LEU A 194 1.78 5.66 -7.60
CA LEU A 194 2.65 5.88 -6.45
C LEU A 194 2.06 5.06 -5.31
N THR A 195 2.66 3.94 -4.95
CA THR A 195 2.01 2.99 -4.04
C THR A 195 2.87 2.63 -2.84
N PHE A 196 2.24 2.52 -1.68
CA PHE A 196 2.88 2.26 -0.40
C PHE A 196 1.98 1.49 0.57
N TYR A 197 2.62 0.96 1.60
CA TYR A 197 1.96 0.37 2.75
C TYR A 197 2.79 0.73 3.99
N ALA A 198 2.35 1.75 4.73
CA ALA A 198 3.07 2.27 5.87
C ALA A 198 2.88 1.39 7.13
N THR A 199 3.85 1.45 8.04
CA THR A 199 3.75 0.77 9.34
C THR A 199 2.62 1.38 10.17
N PRO A 200 1.84 0.58 10.95
CA PRO A 200 0.91 1.14 11.93
C PRO A 200 1.66 1.98 12.98
N PRO A 201 1.18 3.18 13.36
CA PRO A 201 1.85 4.05 14.32
C PRO A 201 1.63 3.62 15.79
N VAL A 202 1.62 2.33 16.04
CA VAL A 202 1.31 1.69 17.32
C VAL A 202 2.20 0.46 17.52
N PHE A 203 2.08 -0.24 18.64
CA PHE A 203 2.81 -1.47 18.99
C PHE A 203 4.31 -1.27 19.31
N ASP A 204 4.69 -0.10 19.77
CA ASP A 204 6.05 0.25 20.19
C ASP A 204 6.06 0.82 21.63
N GLY A 205 7.19 1.36 22.06
CA GLY A 205 7.40 1.93 23.36
C GLY A 205 7.42 3.47 23.35
N PRO A 206 7.92 4.09 24.44
CA PRO A 206 7.95 5.54 24.59
C PRO A 206 8.89 6.26 23.60
N GLU A 207 9.74 5.54 22.90
CA GLU A 207 10.59 6.05 21.82
C GLU A 207 9.80 6.39 20.57
N ASP A 208 8.54 5.91 20.46
CA ASP A 208 7.60 6.17 19.35
C ASP A 208 8.21 5.83 17.97
N ARG A 209 8.85 4.66 17.89
CA ARG A 209 9.53 4.22 16.65
C ARG A 209 8.56 4.07 15.49
N ASN A 210 7.43 3.42 15.73
CA ASN A 210 6.47 3.14 14.68
C ASN A 210 5.69 4.40 14.29
N GLY A 211 5.35 5.27 15.25
CA GLY A 211 4.72 6.55 14.96
C GLY A 211 5.61 7.46 14.12
N LYS A 212 6.91 7.56 14.45
CA LYS A 212 7.90 8.31 13.69
C LYS A 212 8.14 7.71 12.30
N ARG A 213 8.23 6.38 12.21
CA ARG A 213 8.42 5.70 10.94
C ARG A 213 7.20 5.87 10.03
N ASN A 214 6.00 5.70 10.55
CA ASN A 214 4.75 5.94 9.83
C ASN A 214 4.71 7.36 9.25
N HIS A 215 5.03 8.36 10.09
CA HIS A 215 5.13 9.75 9.67
C HIS A 215 6.07 9.91 8.46
N ASP A 216 7.26 9.36 8.56
CA ASP A 216 8.30 9.52 7.55
C ASP A 216 8.02 8.69 6.27
N GLU A 217 7.39 7.51 6.39
CA GLU A 217 6.91 6.73 5.23
C GLU A 217 5.87 7.53 4.42
N ILE A 218 5.02 8.30 5.09
CA ILE A 218 4.01 9.15 4.44
C ILE A 218 4.68 10.38 3.84
N LEU A 219 5.55 11.10 4.59
CA LEU A 219 6.25 12.30 4.10
C LEU A 219 7.24 12.00 2.98
N PHE A 220 7.73 10.78 2.84
CA PHE A 220 8.52 10.38 1.68
C PHE A 220 7.84 10.79 0.37
N TRP A 221 6.52 10.67 0.28
CA TRP A 221 5.78 10.99 -0.95
C TRP A 221 5.66 12.49 -1.20
N ASP A 222 5.61 13.31 -0.16
CA ASP A 222 5.70 14.77 -0.30
C ASP A 222 7.08 15.17 -0.85
N HIS A 223 8.16 14.65 -0.29
CA HIS A 223 9.52 14.83 -0.80
C HIS A 223 9.69 14.32 -2.24
N TYR A 224 9.09 13.17 -2.55
CA TYR A 224 9.12 12.63 -3.91
C TYR A 224 8.42 13.57 -4.90
N LEU A 225 7.23 14.03 -4.59
CA LEU A 225 6.47 14.96 -5.42
C LEU A 225 7.14 16.35 -5.53
N ALA A 226 7.90 16.77 -4.52
CA ALA A 226 8.75 17.96 -4.56
C ALA A 226 10.01 17.78 -5.42
N GLY A 227 10.29 16.56 -5.94
CA GLY A 227 11.44 16.29 -6.79
C GLY A 227 12.75 16.02 -6.05
N THR A 228 12.71 15.77 -4.74
CA THR A 228 13.91 15.52 -3.91
C THR A 228 14.72 14.31 -4.39
N PHE A 229 14.05 13.29 -4.91
CA PHE A 229 14.67 12.01 -5.30
C PHE A 229 14.75 11.82 -6.82
N GLY A 230 14.47 12.85 -7.59
CA GLY A 230 14.42 12.85 -9.05
C GLY A 230 13.13 13.48 -9.56
N PRO A 231 12.95 13.58 -10.89
CA PRO A 231 11.76 14.22 -11.45
C PRO A 231 10.51 13.35 -11.14
N PRO A 232 9.51 13.90 -10.42
CA PRO A 232 8.24 13.22 -10.21
C PRO A 232 7.39 13.25 -11.49
N PRO A 233 6.36 12.40 -11.62
CA PRO A 233 5.36 12.55 -12.66
C PRO A 233 4.64 13.90 -12.50
N THR A 234 4.40 14.59 -13.60
CA THR A 234 3.75 15.92 -13.62
C THR A 234 2.24 15.82 -13.79
N ASP A 235 1.76 14.71 -14.33
CA ASP A 235 0.36 14.47 -14.65
C ASP A 235 0.04 12.96 -14.63
N ARG A 236 -1.24 12.64 -14.67
CA ARG A 236 -1.77 11.27 -14.77
C ARG A 236 -1.14 10.31 -13.79
N PHE A 237 -0.98 10.71 -12.54
CA PHE A 237 -0.53 9.84 -11.47
C PHE A 237 -1.58 9.71 -10.35
N ILE A 238 -1.42 8.70 -9.52
CA ILE A 238 -2.27 8.45 -8.36
C ILE A 238 -1.38 7.97 -7.23
N LEU A 239 -1.46 8.64 -6.09
CA LEU A 239 -0.87 8.18 -4.85
C LEU A 239 -1.92 7.35 -4.09
N LEU A 240 -1.60 6.07 -3.83
CA LEU A 240 -2.57 5.19 -3.20
C LEU A 240 -1.93 4.09 -2.35
N GLY A 241 -2.61 3.72 -1.28
CA GLY A 241 -2.18 2.68 -0.35
C GLY A 241 -2.79 2.83 1.03
N ASP A 242 -2.29 2.03 1.95
CA ASP A 242 -2.64 2.08 3.36
C ASP A 242 -1.58 2.86 4.13
N ALA A 243 -1.99 4.05 4.61
CA ALA A 243 -1.15 4.91 5.45
C ALA A 243 -1.19 4.52 6.93
N ASN A 244 -2.11 3.66 7.33
CA ASN A 244 -2.35 3.31 8.74
C ASN A 244 -2.52 4.54 9.67
N LEU A 245 -2.88 5.70 9.13
CA LEU A 245 -2.95 6.98 9.85
C LEU A 245 -4.22 7.73 9.47
N ASP A 246 -5.07 8.00 10.47
CA ASP A 246 -6.27 8.82 10.32
C ASP A 246 -5.93 10.30 10.60
N PRO A 247 -6.43 11.26 9.81
CA PRO A 247 -6.09 12.68 9.97
C PRO A 247 -6.67 13.32 11.25
N ALA A 248 -7.60 12.64 11.94
CA ALA A 248 -8.30 13.19 13.10
C ALA A 248 -8.30 12.25 14.32
N LYS A 249 -8.18 10.95 14.14
CA LYS A 249 -8.39 9.92 15.18
C LYS A 249 -7.16 9.03 15.38
N GLY A 250 -7.14 8.28 16.49
CA GLY A 250 -6.11 7.31 16.80
C GLY A 250 -4.76 7.92 17.16
N GLU A 251 -3.75 7.10 17.25
CA GLU A 251 -2.37 7.47 17.51
C GLU A 251 -1.63 7.87 16.22
N GLY A 252 -0.42 8.39 16.34
CA GLY A 252 0.47 8.76 15.25
C GLY A 252 0.61 10.27 15.00
N LEU A 253 1.57 10.63 14.18
CA LEU A 253 1.95 12.02 13.89
C LEU A 253 1.18 12.52 12.66
N ARG A 254 -0.02 13.03 12.89
CA ARG A 254 -1.00 13.39 11.83
C ARG A 254 -0.53 14.45 10.85
N ALA A 255 0.50 15.23 11.19
CA ALA A 255 1.05 16.23 10.27
C ALA A 255 1.44 15.65 8.91
N ALA A 256 1.97 14.43 8.88
CA ALA A 256 2.38 13.77 7.64
C ALA A 256 1.21 13.57 6.66
N ILE A 257 0.11 12.98 7.14
CA ILE A 257 -1.05 12.75 6.26
C ILE A 257 -1.75 14.06 5.88
N GLN A 258 -1.79 15.04 6.78
CA GLN A 258 -2.32 16.37 6.47
C GLN A 258 -1.51 17.06 5.37
N THR A 259 -0.17 16.97 5.41
CA THR A 259 0.71 17.48 4.36
C THR A 259 0.36 16.88 2.98
N LEU A 260 0.13 15.56 2.90
CA LEU A 260 -0.28 14.93 1.64
C LEU A 260 -1.68 15.35 1.20
N LEU A 261 -2.63 15.46 2.12
CA LEU A 261 -4.01 15.88 1.80
C LEU A 261 -4.07 17.34 1.31
N ASP A 262 -3.16 18.19 1.79
CA ASP A 262 -3.05 19.61 1.39
C ASP A 262 -2.10 19.81 0.19
N HIS A 263 -1.48 18.74 -0.34
CA HIS A 263 -0.50 18.85 -1.42
C HIS A 263 -1.15 19.33 -2.72
N PRO A 264 -0.64 20.41 -3.36
CA PRO A 264 -1.31 21.08 -4.51
C PRO A 264 -1.42 20.22 -5.77
N ALA A 265 -0.62 19.18 -5.92
CA ALA A 265 -0.69 18.26 -7.06
C ALA A 265 -1.68 17.11 -6.86
N LEU A 266 -2.25 16.95 -5.66
CA LEU A 266 -3.18 15.87 -5.30
C LEU A 266 -4.58 16.40 -5.07
N GLN A 267 -5.58 15.56 -5.31
CA GLN A 267 -6.95 15.81 -4.90
C GLN A 267 -7.45 14.69 -4.00
N ASP A 268 -8.33 15.03 -3.06
CA ASP A 268 -8.92 14.11 -2.11
C ASP A 268 -10.42 13.89 -2.39
N PRO A 269 -10.78 12.96 -3.28
CA PRO A 269 -12.18 12.76 -3.66
C PRO A 269 -13.00 11.99 -2.60
N LEU A 270 -12.36 11.46 -1.56
CA LEU A 270 -12.98 10.68 -0.49
C LEU A 270 -12.83 11.36 0.88
N ALA A 271 -12.72 12.69 0.91
CA ALA A 271 -12.56 13.44 2.15
C ALA A 271 -13.64 13.07 3.19
N GLY A 272 -13.19 12.72 4.39
CA GLY A 272 -14.07 12.35 5.50
C GLY A 272 -14.76 10.98 5.41
N GLN A 273 -14.49 10.18 4.37
CA GLN A 273 -15.02 8.82 4.23
C GLN A 273 -14.18 7.84 5.04
N PRO A 274 -14.74 7.13 6.03
CA PRO A 274 -14.01 6.08 6.74
C PRO A 274 -13.67 4.92 5.78
N THR A 275 -12.49 4.31 5.96
CA THR A 275 -12.02 3.20 5.12
C THR A 275 -11.84 1.89 5.89
N VAL A 276 -11.77 1.95 7.21
CA VAL A 276 -11.59 0.81 8.11
C VAL A 276 -12.50 0.92 9.32
N THR A 277 -12.84 -0.22 9.93
CA THR A 277 -13.47 -0.30 11.24
C THR A 277 -12.62 -1.14 12.18
N PHE A 278 -12.01 -0.52 13.18
CA PHE A 278 -11.23 -1.22 14.20
C PHE A 278 -12.04 -1.45 15.47
N ASP A 279 -11.89 -2.65 16.05
CA ASP A 279 -12.51 -2.98 17.33
C ASP A 279 -12.05 -1.98 18.40
N GLY A 280 -12.99 -1.40 19.13
CA GLY A 280 -12.73 -0.45 20.20
C GLY A 280 -12.40 0.99 19.75
N LEU A 281 -11.93 1.21 18.51
CA LEU A 281 -11.65 2.53 17.95
C LEU A 281 -12.75 3.03 17.00
N GLY A 282 -13.55 2.10 16.45
CA GLY A 282 -14.61 2.41 15.49
C GLY A 282 -14.09 2.74 14.10
N ASP A 283 -14.85 3.56 13.39
CA ASP A 283 -14.58 3.94 12.01
C ASP A 283 -13.44 4.96 11.92
N MET A 284 -12.43 4.65 11.09
CA MET A 284 -11.26 5.48 10.81
C MET A 284 -11.00 5.54 9.30
N ARG A 285 -10.20 6.52 8.88
CA ARG A 285 -9.72 6.66 7.51
C ARG A 285 -8.21 6.46 7.48
N VAL A 286 -7.76 5.31 6.98
CA VAL A 286 -6.33 4.96 6.92
C VAL A 286 -5.87 4.58 5.53
N ASP A 287 -6.80 4.25 4.64
CA ASP A 287 -6.52 3.93 3.24
C ASP A 287 -6.80 5.16 2.36
N TYR A 288 -5.91 5.47 1.46
CA TYR A 288 -5.97 6.67 0.62
C TYR A 288 -5.85 6.33 -0.85
N LEU A 289 -6.59 7.07 -1.66
CA LEU A 289 -6.49 7.08 -3.10
C LEU A 289 -6.61 8.53 -3.55
N LEU A 290 -5.47 9.15 -3.89
CA LEU A 290 -5.30 10.56 -4.15
C LEU A 290 -4.82 10.75 -5.60
N PRO A 291 -5.74 10.96 -6.56
CA PRO A 291 -5.37 11.25 -7.95
C PRO A 291 -4.67 12.61 -8.06
N SER A 292 -3.81 12.78 -9.07
CA SER A 292 -3.31 14.09 -9.45
C SER A 292 -4.46 15.02 -9.91
N THR A 293 -4.26 16.32 -9.75
CA THR A 293 -5.32 17.33 -9.97
C THR A 293 -5.77 17.47 -11.42
N ASP A 294 -5.04 16.93 -12.39
CA ASP A 294 -5.41 16.87 -13.80
C ASP A 294 -6.49 15.81 -14.11
N TRP A 295 -6.71 14.86 -13.22
CA TRP A 295 -7.80 13.90 -13.40
C TRP A 295 -9.17 14.49 -13.07
N ARG A 296 -10.15 14.18 -13.91
CA ARG A 296 -11.56 14.38 -13.57
C ARG A 296 -12.11 13.14 -12.91
N VAL A 297 -12.39 13.24 -11.61
CA VAL A 297 -13.06 12.20 -10.85
C VAL A 297 -14.56 12.18 -11.19
N VAL A 298 -15.08 11.03 -11.60
CA VAL A 298 -16.47 10.84 -12.00
C VAL A 298 -17.31 10.25 -10.88
N ALA A 299 -16.75 9.27 -10.18
CA ALA A 299 -17.39 8.62 -9.03
C ALA A 299 -16.34 8.09 -8.06
N THR A 300 -16.74 7.86 -6.82
CA THR A 300 -15.90 7.31 -5.76
C THR A 300 -16.70 6.43 -4.83
N GLY A 301 -16.03 5.58 -4.08
CA GLY A 301 -16.70 4.83 -3.03
C GLY A 301 -15.76 3.99 -2.17
N VAL A 302 -16.36 3.46 -1.10
CA VAL A 302 -15.74 2.47 -0.21
C VAL A 302 -16.69 1.28 -0.11
N ALA A 303 -16.31 0.14 -0.69
CA ALA A 303 -17.07 -1.10 -0.60
C ALA A 303 -16.56 -1.93 0.58
N ARG A 304 -17.45 -2.45 1.41
CA ARG A 304 -17.09 -3.15 2.65
C ARG A 304 -17.76 -4.51 2.75
N ASP A 305 -16.99 -5.50 3.22
CA ASP A 305 -17.49 -6.79 3.71
C ASP A 305 -16.62 -7.20 4.92
N PRO A 306 -17.15 -7.17 6.14
CA PRO A 306 -16.38 -7.53 7.35
C PRO A 306 -15.85 -8.97 7.33
N ALA A 307 -16.41 -9.86 6.50
CA ALA A 307 -15.88 -11.20 6.31
C ALA A 307 -14.61 -11.21 5.43
N ALA A 308 -14.40 -10.16 4.62
CA ALA A 308 -13.22 -10.01 3.77
C ALA A 308 -12.06 -9.37 4.55
N SER A 309 -12.29 -8.19 5.12
CA SER A 309 -11.30 -7.41 5.87
C SER A 309 -12.00 -6.38 6.76
N ARG A 310 -11.29 -5.88 7.78
CA ARG A 310 -11.71 -4.68 8.53
C ARG A 310 -11.67 -3.43 7.64
N HIS A 311 -10.79 -3.42 6.62
CA HIS A 311 -10.70 -2.36 5.62
C HIS A 311 -11.75 -2.55 4.53
N GLY A 312 -12.16 -1.44 3.90
CA GLY A 312 -12.95 -1.44 2.68
C GLY A 312 -12.08 -1.31 1.43
N VAL A 313 -12.62 -1.74 0.30
CA VAL A 313 -12.05 -1.42 -1.02
C VAL A 313 -12.36 0.05 -1.31
N VAL A 314 -11.32 0.88 -1.35
CA VAL A 314 -11.42 2.29 -1.73
C VAL A 314 -11.22 2.40 -3.23
N TRP A 315 -12.16 3.06 -3.94
CA TRP A 315 -12.09 3.15 -5.39
C TRP A 315 -12.51 4.52 -5.93
N VAL A 316 -11.99 4.85 -7.11
CA VAL A 316 -12.38 6.03 -7.90
C VAL A 316 -12.60 5.64 -9.35
N ASP A 317 -13.54 6.33 -10.01
CA ASP A 317 -13.72 6.33 -11.45
C ASP A 317 -13.13 7.62 -12.02
N LEU A 318 -12.18 7.49 -12.91
CA LEU A 318 -11.51 8.60 -13.58
C LEU A 318 -11.94 8.68 -15.03
N ASP A 319 -12.20 9.90 -15.51
CA ASP A 319 -12.50 10.14 -16.92
C ASP A 319 -11.26 9.82 -17.78
N ARG A 320 -11.47 9.15 -18.92
CA ARG A 320 -10.38 8.74 -19.82
C ARG A 320 -10.03 9.81 -20.83
#